data_9eda0aaf20fef76074d091623d2eeabe
#
_entry.id   9eda0aaf20fef76074d091623d2eeabe
#
_cell.length_a   1.000
_cell.length_b   1.000
_cell.length_c   1.000
_cell.angle_alpha   90.00
_cell.angle_beta   90.00
_cell.angle_gamma   90.00
#
_symmetry.space_group_name_H-M   'P 1'
#
loop_
_entity.id
_entity.type
_entity.pdbx_description
1 polymer ?
#
loop_
_entity_poly.entity_id
_entity_poly.type
_entity_poly.pdbx_seq_one_letter_code
_entity_poly.pdbx_strand_id
1 'polypeptide(L)'
;MKDRTQELRTAKDSDDDDDVTVTVDRDRFMDEFFEQVEEIRGFIDKISENVEEVKRKHSAILASPNPDEKTKEELEELMSDIKKTANKVRSKLKSIEQSIEQEEGLNRSSADLRIRKTQHSTLSRKFVEVMSEYNATQSDYRERCKGRIQRQLEITGRTTTSEELEDMLESGNPAIFASGIIMDSSISKQALSEIETRHSEIIKLENSIRELHDMFMDMAMLVESQWTTWRGPCLTPRRPSSTRARRAG
;
A
#
# COMPACT_ATOMS: atom_id res chain seq x y z
N MET A 1 -4.79 -51.36 -47.56
CA MET A 1 -4.91 -50.39 -46.44
C MET A 1 -6.31 -50.49 -45.93
N LYS A 2 -6.54 -50.97 -44.69
CA LYS A 2 -7.88 -50.95 -44.07
C LYS A 2 -8.13 -49.57 -43.50
N ASP A 3 -9.22 -48.96 -43.93
CA ASP A 3 -9.66 -47.66 -43.46
C ASP A 3 -10.19 -47.79 -42.03
N ARG A 4 -9.51 -47.23 -41.03
CA ARG A 4 -9.84 -47.26 -39.61
C ARG A 4 -10.61 -46.04 -39.13
N THR A 5 -11.15 -45.23 -40.06
CA THR A 5 -11.83 -43.98 -39.76
C THR A 5 -13.14 -44.20 -38.99
N GLN A 6 -13.79 -45.36 -39.14
CA GLN A 6 -15.00 -45.71 -38.37
C GLN A 6 -14.70 -46.13 -36.93
N GLU A 7 -13.59 -46.83 -36.67
CA GLU A 7 -13.16 -47.21 -35.32
C GLU A 7 -12.74 -45.97 -34.47
N LEU A 8 -12.19 -44.94 -35.13
CA LEU A 8 -11.85 -43.67 -34.49
C LEU A 8 -13.08 -42.81 -34.15
N ARG A 9 -14.18 -42.93 -34.90
CA ARG A 9 -15.44 -42.21 -34.60
C ARG A 9 -16.19 -42.83 -33.44
N THR A 10 -16.21 -44.14 -33.26
CA THR A 10 -16.83 -44.83 -32.13
C THR A 10 -16.04 -44.72 -30.83
N ALA A 11 -14.75 -44.48 -30.87
CA ALA A 11 -13.94 -44.21 -29.67
C ALA A 11 -14.06 -42.78 -29.14
N LYS A 12 -14.62 -41.86 -29.94
CA LYS A 12 -14.78 -40.45 -29.57
C LYS A 12 -16.08 -40.13 -28.82
N ASP A 13 -17.06 -41.03 -28.90
CA ASP A 13 -18.40 -40.83 -28.32
C ASP A 13 -18.52 -41.27 -26.85
N SER A 14 -17.47 -41.82 -26.23
CA SER A 14 -17.54 -42.30 -24.82
C SER A 14 -16.77 -41.46 -23.80
N ASP A 15 -16.00 -40.45 -24.24
CA ASP A 15 -15.20 -39.59 -23.35
C ASP A 15 -15.67 -38.11 -23.28
N ASP A 16 -16.78 -37.75 -23.98
CA ASP A 16 -17.19 -36.34 -24.09
C ASP A 16 -18.05 -35.82 -22.91
N ASP A 17 -18.55 -36.67 -22.01
CA ASP A 17 -19.42 -36.22 -20.91
C ASP A 17 -18.64 -35.76 -19.65
N ASP A 18 -17.40 -36.21 -19.44
CA ASP A 18 -16.57 -35.79 -18.29
C ASP A 18 -15.77 -34.50 -18.57
N ASP A 19 -15.51 -34.17 -19.83
CA ASP A 19 -14.73 -32.97 -20.23
C ASP A 19 -15.59 -31.69 -20.22
N VAL A 20 -16.91 -31.81 -20.46
CA VAL A 20 -17.84 -30.68 -20.48
C VAL A 20 -18.12 -30.15 -19.06
N THR A 21 -18.20 -31.02 -18.05
CA THR A 21 -18.39 -30.61 -16.65
C THR A 21 -17.14 -29.94 -16.09
N VAL A 22 -15.96 -30.41 -16.42
CA VAL A 22 -14.68 -29.81 -15.97
C VAL A 22 -14.45 -28.43 -16.62
N THR A 23 -14.81 -28.23 -17.88
CA THR A 23 -14.70 -26.93 -18.56
C THR A 23 -15.68 -25.90 -18.02
N VAL A 24 -16.93 -26.27 -17.74
CA VAL A 24 -17.95 -25.36 -17.21
C VAL A 24 -17.61 -24.89 -15.79
N ASP A 25 -17.11 -25.77 -14.93
CA ASP A 25 -16.67 -25.41 -13.57
C ASP A 25 -15.41 -24.50 -13.61
N ARG A 26 -14.53 -24.72 -14.57
CA ARG A 26 -13.32 -23.93 -14.75
C ARG A 26 -13.61 -22.52 -15.28
N ASP A 27 -14.51 -22.38 -16.24
CA ASP A 27 -14.93 -21.09 -16.79
C ASP A 27 -15.61 -20.26 -15.68
N ARG A 28 -16.51 -20.87 -14.92
CA ARG A 28 -17.19 -20.23 -13.79
C ARG A 28 -16.19 -19.75 -12.70
N PHE A 29 -15.18 -20.57 -12.41
CA PHE A 29 -14.15 -20.22 -11.43
C PHE A 29 -13.30 -19.02 -11.89
N MET A 30 -13.00 -18.92 -13.17
CA MET A 30 -12.28 -17.77 -13.74
C MET A 30 -13.14 -16.51 -13.74
N ASP A 31 -14.44 -16.63 -14.00
CA ASP A 31 -15.36 -15.49 -13.93
C ASP A 31 -15.44 -14.92 -12.50
N GLU A 32 -15.59 -15.77 -11.47
CA GLU A 32 -15.55 -15.35 -10.06
C GLU A 32 -14.21 -14.68 -9.68
N PHE A 33 -13.10 -15.17 -10.23
CA PHE A 33 -11.80 -14.54 -10.02
C PHE A 33 -11.71 -13.14 -10.67
N PHE A 34 -12.21 -12.96 -11.88
CA PHE A 34 -12.22 -11.67 -12.54
C PHE A 34 -13.15 -10.67 -11.84
N GLU A 35 -14.28 -11.11 -11.29
CA GLU A 35 -15.13 -10.26 -10.45
C GLU A 35 -14.37 -9.77 -9.21
N GLN A 36 -13.61 -10.64 -8.54
CA GLN A 36 -12.75 -10.23 -7.42
C GLN A 36 -11.66 -9.25 -7.83
N VAL A 37 -11.06 -9.43 -9.00
CA VAL A 37 -10.06 -8.51 -9.56
C VAL A 37 -10.66 -7.12 -9.78
N GLU A 38 -11.84 -7.02 -10.40
CA GLU A 38 -12.52 -5.75 -10.64
C GLU A 38 -12.96 -5.09 -9.33
N GLU A 39 -13.42 -5.85 -8.36
CA GLU A 39 -13.76 -5.32 -7.04
C GLU A 39 -12.54 -4.72 -6.33
N ILE A 40 -11.39 -5.43 -6.35
CA ILE A 40 -10.14 -4.92 -5.76
C ILE A 40 -9.67 -3.67 -6.50
N ARG A 41 -9.77 -3.64 -7.82
CA ARG A 41 -9.45 -2.47 -8.65
C ARG A 41 -10.29 -1.27 -8.23
N GLY A 42 -11.60 -1.45 -8.10
CA GLY A 42 -12.51 -0.40 -7.65
C GLY A 42 -12.17 0.13 -6.25
N PHE A 43 -11.74 -0.73 -5.32
CA PHE A 43 -11.27 -0.29 -4.01
C PHE A 43 -9.96 0.52 -4.09
N ILE A 44 -9.01 0.12 -4.94
CA ILE A 44 -7.75 0.85 -5.14
C ILE A 44 -8.02 2.23 -5.76
N ASP A 45 -8.90 2.31 -6.75
CA ASP A 45 -9.28 3.57 -7.40
C ASP A 45 -9.99 4.50 -6.38
N LYS A 46 -10.88 3.96 -5.54
CA LYS A 46 -11.52 4.72 -4.45
C LYS A 46 -10.49 5.27 -3.44
N ILE A 47 -9.47 4.49 -3.07
CA ILE A 47 -8.39 4.97 -2.20
C ILE A 47 -7.65 6.13 -2.88
N SER A 48 -7.34 6.02 -4.17
CA SER A 48 -6.66 7.06 -4.93
C SER A 48 -7.47 8.38 -4.95
N GLU A 49 -8.77 8.30 -5.18
CA GLU A 49 -9.67 9.47 -5.13
C GLU A 49 -9.69 10.09 -3.72
N ASN A 50 -9.79 9.27 -2.68
CA ASN A 50 -9.76 9.75 -1.30
C ASN A 50 -8.41 10.41 -0.95
N VAL A 51 -7.29 9.91 -1.45
CA VAL A 51 -5.96 10.52 -1.26
C VAL A 51 -5.89 11.90 -1.87
N GLU A 52 -6.43 12.10 -3.07
CA GLU A 52 -6.51 13.42 -3.70
C GLU A 52 -7.40 14.39 -2.89
N GLU A 53 -8.50 13.89 -2.31
CA GLU A 53 -9.34 14.71 -1.44
C GLU A 53 -8.62 15.09 -0.14
N VAL A 54 -7.87 14.16 0.45
CA VAL A 54 -7.00 14.43 1.62
C VAL A 54 -6.00 15.54 1.33
N LYS A 55 -5.33 15.53 0.16
CA LYS A 55 -4.42 16.62 -0.26
C LYS A 55 -5.13 17.96 -0.31
N ARG A 56 -6.35 18.00 -0.84
CA ARG A 56 -7.17 19.23 -0.89
C ARG A 56 -7.53 19.71 0.51
N LYS A 57 -7.96 18.82 1.41
CA LYS A 57 -8.30 19.18 2.81
C LYS A 57 -7.07 19.67 3.57
N HIS A 58 -5.92 19.00 3.44
CA HIS A 58 -4.65 19.44 4.02
C HIS A 58 -4.30 20.87 3.56
N SER A 59 -4.44 21.16 2.27
CA SER A 59 -4.17 22.49 1.74
C SER A 59 -5.14 23.54 2.28
N ALA A 60 -6.43 23.22 2.40
CA ALA A 60 -7.44 24.11 2.97
C ALA A 60 -7.17 24.41 4.46
N ILE A 61 -6.82 23.39 5.24
CA ILE A 61 -6.48 23.53 6.66
C ILE A 61 -5.23 24.39 6.86
N LEU A 62 -4.22 24.23 6.01
CA LEU A 62 -3.00 25.04 6.04
C LEU A 62 -3.22 26.49 5.56
N ALA A 63 -4.16 26.73 4.67
CA ALA A 63 -4.46 28.08 4.18
C ALA A 63 -5.17 28.95 5.22
N SER A 64 -5.89 28.35 6.17
CA SER A 64 -6.64 29.06 7.19
C SER A 64 -5.91 29.08 8.54
N PRO A 65 -5.80 30.23 9.23
CA PRO A 65 -5.27 30.28 10.60
C PRO A 65 -6.21 29.55 11.58
N ASN A 66 -7.49 29.53 11.32
CA ASN A 66 -8.50 28.84 12.13
C ASN A 66 -9.37 27.97 11.20
N PRO A 67 -8.93 26.73 10.88
CA PRO A 67 -9.66 25.87 9.99
C PRO A 67 -11.01 25.48 10.58
N ASP A 68 -12.01 25.40 9.72
CA ASP A 68 -13.36 24.96 10.07
C ASP A 68 -13.34 23.55 10.64
N GLU A 69 -14.02 23.33 11.78
CA GLU A 69 -14.10 22.03 12.44
C GLU A 69 -14.68 20.97 11.52
N LYS A 70 -15.66 21.35 10.70
CA LYS A 70 -16.23 20.47 9.68
C LYS A 70 -15.18 19.94 8.69
N THR A 71 -14.24 20.78 8.26
CA THR A 71 -13.15 20.36 7.37
C THR A 71 -12.23 19.33 8.02
N LYS A 72 -12.00 19.44 9.34
CA LYS A 72 -11.20 18.48 10.11
C LYS A 72 -11.94 17.15 10.28
N GLU A 73 -13.24 17.19 10.58
CA GLU A 73 -14.09 15.99 10.67
C GLU A 73 -14.13 15.25 9.33
N GLU A 74 -14.34 15.95 8.23
CA GLU A 74 -14.32 15.36 6.88
C GLU A 74 -12.96 14.72 6.55
N LEU A 75 -11.85 15.32 6.99
CA LEU A 75 -10.51 14.75 6.82
C LEU A 75 -10.35 13.46 7.65
N GLU A 76 -10.78 13.44 8.90
CA GLU A 76 -10.73 12.25 9.75
C GLU A 76 -11.58 11.11 9.18
N GLU A 77 -12.75 11.42 8.63
CA GLU A 77 -13.61 10.44 7.95
C GLU A 77 -12.94 9.86 6.71
N LEU A 78 -12.33 10.69 5.86
CA LEU A 78 -11.57 10.24 4.69
C LEU A 78 -10.42 9.33 5.07
N MET A 79 -9.63 9.68 6.09
CA MET A 79 -8.52 8.87 6.58
C MET A 79 -9.01 7.52 7.13
N SER A 80 -10.14 7.51 7.85
CA SER A 80 -10.78 6.29 8.34
C SER A 80 -11.26 5.40 7.19
N ASP A 81 -11.85 5.99 6.14
CA ASP A 81 -12.33 5.25 4.97
C ASP A 81 -11.16 4.65 4.16
N ILE A 82 -10.08 5.41 3.97
CA ILE A 82 -8.84 4.90 3.36
C ILE A 82 -8.33 3.68 4.14
N LYS A 83 -8.20 3.78 5.48
CA LYS A 83 -7.76 2.69 6.33
C LYS A 83 -8.63 1.44 6.21
N LYS A 84 -9.96 1.60 6.27
CA LYS A 84 -10.92 0.49 6.13
C LYS A 84 -10.82 -0.17 4.76
N THR A 85 -10.77 0.63 3.71
CA THR A 85 -10.70 0.15 2.33
C THR A 85 -9.36 -0.53 2.05
N ALA A 86 -8.24 0.02 2.53
CA ALA A 86 -6.92 -0.58 2.41
C ALA A 86 -6.82 -1.95 3.10
N ASN A 87 -7.42 -2.10 4.30
CA ASN A 87 -7.48 -3.39 4.99
C ASN A 87 -8.31 -4.42 4.20
N LYS A 88 -9.39 -4.01 3.54
CA LYS A 88 -10.18 -4.90 2.65
C LYS A 88 -9.35 -5.36 1.46
N VAL A 89 -8.64 -4.45 0.78
CA VAL A 89 -7.76 -4.77 -0.35
C VAL A 89 -6.69 -5.77 0.09
N ARG A 90 -6.00 -5.49 1.21
CA ARG A 90 -4.98 -6.38 1.77
C ARG A 90 -5.51 -7.78 2.05
N SER A 91 -6.67 -7.89 2.70
CA SER A 91 -7.29 -9.18 3.01
C SER A 91 -7.65 -9.96 1.74
N LYS A 92 -8.20 -9.29 0.72
CA LYS A 92 -8.54 -9.92 -0.56
C LYS A 92 -7.31 -10.35 -1.35
N LEU A 93 -6.26 -9.54 -1.41
CA LEU A 93 -5.00 -9.90 -2.05
C LEU A 93 -4.36 -11.11 -1.37
N LYS A 94 -4.36 -11.16 -0.04
CA LYS A 94 -3.86 -12.32 0.71
C LYS A 94 -4.67 -13.60 0.45
N SER A 95 -5.98 -13.49 0.33
CA SER A 95 -6.85 -14.62 -0.03
C SER A 95 -6.55 -15.16 -1.43
N ILE A 96 -6.33 -14.27 -2.41
CA ILE A 96 -5.95 -14.65 -3.77
C ILE A 96 -4.56 -15.33 -3.76
N GLU A 97 -3.59 -14.81 -3.02
CA GLU A 97 -2.26 -15.39 -2.88
C GLU A 97 -2.33 -16.82 -2.34
N GLN A 98 -3.05 -17.04 -1.24
CA GLN A 98 -3.25 -18.37 -0.66
C GLN A 98 -3.89 -19.36 -1.64
N SER A 99 -4.87 -18.89 -2.42
CA SER A 99 -5.51 -19.70 -3.46
C SER A 99 -4.54 -20.06 -4.59
N ILE A 100 -3.66 -19.14 -4.99
CA ILE A 100 -2.61 -19.36 -5.97
C ILE A 100 -1.60 -20.40 -5.47
N GLU A 101 -1.15 -20.29 -4.21
CA GLU A 101 -0.21 -21.25 -3.59
C GLU A 101 -0.77 -22.66 -3.52
N GLN A 102 -2.05 -22.80 -3.16
CA GLN A 102 -2.73 -24.11 -3.13
C GLN A 102 -2.78 -24.75 -4.51
N GLU A 103 -3.13 -23.98 -5.55
CA GLU A 103 -3.18 -24.49 -6.91
C GLU A 103 -1.80 -24.79 -7.49
N GLU A 104 -0.77 -24.02 -7.14
CA GLU A 104 0.62 -24.30 -7.55
C GLU A 104 1.14 -25.65 -7.04
N GLY A 105 0.68 -26.08 -5.88
CA GLY A 105 0.95 -27.42 -5.34
C GLY A 105 0.34 -28.55 -6.17
N LEU A 106 -0.76 -28.28 -6.87
CA LEU A 106 -1.52 -29.26 -7.64
C LEU A 106 -1.15 -29.25 -9.15
N ASN A 107 -1.06 -28.06 -9.77
CA ASN A 107 -0.88 -27.86 -11.21
C ASN A 107 0.05 -26.69 -11.55
N ARG A 108 1.36 -26.89 -11.52
CA ARG A 108 2.37 -25.85 -11.76
C ARG A 108 2.34 -25.17 -13.13
N SER A 109 1.65 -25.73 -14.11
CA SER A 109 1.77 -25.33 -15.54
C SER A 109 0.49 -24.82 -16.15
N SER A 110 -0.56 -24.53 -15.38
CA SER A 110 -1.84 -24.10 -15.94
C SER A 110 -1.75 -22.64 -16.44
N ALA A 111 -2.39 -22.35 -17.59
CA ALA A 111 -2.50 -21.00 -18.14
C ALA A 111 -3.23 -20.08 -17.16
N ASP A 112 -4.26 -20.59 -16.47
CA ASP A 112 -5.07 -19.87 -15.50
C ASP A 112 -4.25 -19.43 -14.30
N LEU A 113 -3.38 -20.29 -13.80
CA LEU A 113 -2.45 -19.96 -12.72
C LEU A 113 -1.53 -18.79 -13.10
N ARG A 114 -1.05 -18.75 -14.34
CA ARG A 114 -0.23 -17.63 -14.84
C ARG A 114 -1.02 -16.34 -14.92
N ILE A 115 -2.26 -16.39 -15.39
CA ILE A 115 -3.16 -15.23 -15.44
C ILE A 115 -3.38 -14.69 -14.02
N ARG A 116 -3.72 -15.56 -13.08
CA ARG A 116 -3.98 -15.19 -11.67
C ARG A 116 -2.76 -14.58 -11.00
N LYS A 117 -1.58 -15.16 -11.17
CA LYS A 117 -0.31 -14.59 -10.68
C LYS A 117 -0.04 -13.19 -11.26
N THR A 118 -0.28 -13.02 -12.56
CA THR A 118 -0.06 -11.73 -13.23
C THR A 118 -1.02 -10.67 -12.71
N GLN A 119 -2.31 -11.00 -12.59
CA GLN A 119 -3.31 -10.08 -12.05
C GLN A 119 -3.04 -9.71 -10.59
N HIS A 120 -2.73 -10.70 -9.75
CA HIS A 120 -2.36 -10.47 -8.35
C HIS A 120 -1.15 -9.55 -8.23
N SER A 121 -0.08 -9.80 -9.00
CA SER A 121 1.12 -8.95 -9.01
C SER A 121 0.82 -7.52 -9.47
N THR A 122 -0.03 -7.36 -10.47
CA THR A 122 -0.41 -6.04 -10.99
C THR A 122 -1.22 -5.25 -9.97
N LEU A 123 -2.21 -5.89 -9.32
CA LEU A 123 -3.03 -5.28 -8.27
C LEU A 123 -2.21 -4.91 -7.04
N SER A 124 -1.33 -5.82 -6.59
CA SER A 124 -0.44 -5.57 -5.44
C SER A 124 0.48 -4.37 -5.68
N ARG A 125 1.05 -4.25 -6.89
CA ARG A 125 1.89 -3.11 -7.26
C ARG A 125 1.10 -1.81 -7.27
N LYS A 126 -0.09 -1.79 -7.88
CA LYS A 126 -0.95 -0.62 -7.93
C LYS A 126 -1.40 -0.17 -6.53
N PHE A 127 -1.70 -1.13 -5.67
CA PHE A 127 -2.05 -0.85 -4.28
C PHE A 127 -0.88 -0.24 -3.50
N VAL A 128 0.32 -0.80 -3.61
CA VAL A 128 1.54 -0.25 -2.98
C VAL A 128 1.83 1.16 -3.49
N GLU A 129 1.66 1.43 -4.79
CA GLU A 129 1.84 2.75 -5.39
C GLU A 129 0.90 3.80 -4.76
N VAL A 130 -0.39 3.51 -4.70
CA VAL A 130 -1.39 4.42 -4.11
C VAL A 130 -1.16 4.63 -2.60
N MET A 131 -0.81 3.58 -1.87
CA MET A 131 -0.50 3.69 -0.45
C MET A 131 0.81 4.46 -0.19
N SER A 132 1.80 4.34 -1.08
CA SER A 132 3.04 5.15 -1.02
C SER A 132 2.75 6.62 -1.24
N GLU A 133 1.86 6.94 -2.18
CA GLU A 133 1.39 8.30 -2.43
C GLU A 133 0.64 8.87 -1.20
N TYR A 134 -0.20 8.06 -0.56
CA TYR A 134 -0.85 8.46 0.68
C TYR A 134 0.15 8.75 1.80
N ASN A 135 1.16 7.88 1.98
CA ASN A 135 2.21 8.10 2.97
C ASN A 135 3.01 9.38 2.69
N ALA A 136 3.37 9.63 1.43
CA ALA A 136 4.05 10.87 1.03
C ALA A 136 3.19 12.11 1.32
N THR A 137 1.88 12.02 1.09
CA THR A 137 0.90 13.08 1.39
C THR A 137 0.85 13.41 2.87
N GLN A 138 0.85 12.38 3.73
CA GLN A 138 0.87 12.56 5.19
C GLN A 138 2.19 13.18 5.67
N SER A 139 3.31 12.71 5.13
CA SER A 139 4.64 13.25 5.47
C SER A 139 4.80 14.71 5.05
N ASP A 140 4.35 15.09 3.85
CA ASP A 140 4.38 16.48 3.39
C ASP A 140 3.54 17.39 4.28
N TYR A 141 2.35 16.94 4.69
CA TYR A 141 1.50 17.71 5.60
C TYR A 141 2.15 17.88 6.98
N ARG A 142 2.79 16.83 7.52
CA ARG A 142 3.56 16.90 8.77
C ARG A 142 4.65 17.97 8.70
N GLU A 143 5.44 17.97 7.64
CA GLU A 143 6.52 18.95 7.46
C GLU A 143 5.98 20.38 7.35
N ARG A 144 4.86 20.58 6.67
CA ARG A 144 4.22 21.89 6.58
C ARG A 144 3.67 22.35 7.93
N CYS A 145 3.07 21.48 8.72
CA CYS A 145 2.63 21.78 10.08
C CYS A 145 3.82 22.16 10.98
N LYS A 146 4.92 21.41 10.90
CA LYS A 146 6.19 21.70 11.60
C LYS A 146 6.72 23.09 11.24
N GLY A 147 6.81 23.42 9.95
CA GLY A 147 7.27 24.73 9.49
C GLY A 147 6.35 25.87 9.96
N ARG A 148 5.05 25.58 10.13
CA ARG A 148 4.11 26.56 10.66
C ARG A 148 4.31 26.79 12.16
N ILE A 149 4.53 25.74 12.95
CA ILE A 149 4.88 25.83 14.38
C ILE A 149 6.17 26.65 14.53
N GLN A 150 7.20 26.35 13.76
CA GLN A 150 8.47 27.10 13.80
C GLN A 150 8.26 28.60 13.57
N ARG A 151 7.48 28.96 12.55
CA ARG A 151 7.16 30.37 12.27
C ARG A 151 6.37 31.04 13.39
N GLN A 152 5.44 30.33 14.03
CA GLN A 152 4.72 30.88 15.18
C GLN A 152 5.64 31.09 16.39
N LEU A 153 6.58 30.19 16.63
CA LEU A 153 7.61 30.37 17.68
C LEU A 153 8.49 31.60 17.40
N GLU A 154 8.92 31.80 16.15
CA GLU A 154 9.68 32.98 15.76
C GLU A 154 8.91 34.30 16.00
N ILE A 155 7.62 34.32 15.69
CA ILE A 155 6.73 35.50 15.95
C ILE A 155 6.66 35.81 17.45
N THR A 156 6.71 34.79 18.31
CA THR A 156 6.73 34.96 19.79
C THR A 156 8.11 35.28 20.35
N GLY A 157 9.12 35.46 19.49
CA GLY A 157 10.51 35.78 19.86
C GLY A 157 11.36 34.58 20.26
N ARG A 158 10.85 33.36 20.10
CA ARG A 158 11.60 32.14 20.36
C ARG A 158 12.14 31.56 19.05
N THR A 159 13.45 31.66 18.85
CA THR A 159 14.14 30.97 17.76
C THR A 159 14.48 29.56 18.19
N THR A 160 14.07 28.58 17.41
CA THR A 160 14.35 27.15 17.62
C THR A 160 15.03 26.57 16.38
N THR A 161 16.01 25.68 16.61
CA THR A 161 16.57 24.88 15.52
C THR A 161 15.59 23.81 15.07
N SER A 162 15.80 23.25 13.88
CA SER A 162 14.94 22.15 13.37
C SER A 162 15.04 20.91 14.25
N GLU A 163 16.19 20.66 14.85
CA GLU A 163 16.46 19.54 15.76
C GLU A 163 15.74 19.72 17.10
N GLU A 164 15.87 20.89 17.72
CA GLU A 164 15.13 21.23 18.96
C GLU A 164 13.62 21.14 18.77
N LEU A 165 13.12 21.54 17.58
CA LEU A 165 11.71 21.46 17.29
C LEU A 165 11.23 19.99 17.16
N GLU A 166 12.05 19.10 16.58
CA GLU A 166 11.71 17.66 16.53
C GLU A 166 11.68 17.07 17.95
N ASP A 167 12.67 17.36 18.80
CA ASP A 167 12.69 16.93 20.19
C ASP A 167 11.43 17.41 20.96
N MET A 168 11.00 18.64 20.70
CA MET A 168 9.78 19.21 21.29
C MET A 168 8.53 18.48 20.81
N LEU A 169 8.45 18.12 19.54
CA LEU A 169 7.34 17.38 18.95
C LEU A 169 7.29 15.94 19.47
N GLU A 170 8.43 15.27 19.57
CA GLU A 170 8.55 13.90 20.08
C GLU A 170 8.19 13.79 21.58
N SER A 171 8.40 14.85 22.34
CA SER A 171 8.04 14.86 23.78
C SER A 171 6.55 14.66 24.04
N GLY A 172 5.69 14.94 23.07
CA GLY A 172 4.23 14.85 23.18
C GLY A 172 3.61 15.82 24.19
N ASN A 173 4.39 16.71 24.81
CA ASN A 173 3.92 17.65 25.84
C ASN A 173 3.76 19.06 25.27
N PRO A 174 2.53 19.56 25.06
CA PRO A 174 2.30 20.90 24.53
C PRO A 174 2.82 22.02 25.45
N ALA A 175 2.97 21.78 26.76
CA ALA A 175 3.48 22.78 27.70
C ALA A 175 4.93 23.21 27.41
N ILE A 176 5.72 22.42 26.67
CA ILE A 176 7.08 22.78 26.27
C ILE A 176 7.09 24.01 25.34
N PHE A 177 6.06 24.18 24.52
CA PHE A 177 5.94 25.31 23.63
C PHE A 177 5.67 26.61 24.39
N ALA A 178 4.93 26.55 25.51
CA ALA A 178 4.66 27.71 26.37
C ALA A 178 5.90 28.22 27.10
N SER A 179 6.90 27.34 27.32
CA SER A 179 8.14 27.70 28.00
C SER A 179 8.96 28.68 27.17
N GLY A 180 9.22 29.86 27.70
CA GLY A 180 9.99 30.92 27.04
C GLY A 180 9.18 31.88 26.14
N ILE A 181 7.86 31.71 26.06
CA ILE A 181 6.97 32.69 25.41
C ILE A 181 6.54 33.75 26.45
N ILE A 182 6.73 35.01 26.12
CA ILE A 182 6.23 36.12 26.94
C ILE A 182 4.73 36.25 26.72
N MET A 183 3.92 35.80 27.68
CA MET A 183 2.46 35.69 27.57
C MET A 183 1.68 37.01 27.72
N ASP A 184 2.36 38.16 27.68
CA ASP A 184 1.74 39.47 27.94
C ASP A 184 0.95 40.05 26.73
N SER A 185 1.04 39.45 25.56
CA SER A 185 0.30 39.93 24.39
C SER A 185 -0.78 38.97 23.93
N SER A 186 -1.86 39.52 23.33
CA SER A 186 -2.91 38.72 22.68
C SER A 186 -2.35 37.92 21.49
N ILE A 187 -1.31 38.43 20.83
CA ILE A 187 -0.61 37.78 19.72
C ILE A 187 0.08 36.49 20.20
N SER A 188 0.77 36.54 21.36
CA SER A 188 1.43 35.38 21.94
C SER A 188 0.44 34.27 22.33
N LYS A 189 -0.73 34.64 22.86
CA LYS A 189 -1.79 33.68 23.23
C LYS A 189 -2.39 33.01 21.97
N GLN A 190 -2.61 33.77 20.92
CA GLN A 190 -3.12 33.24 19.65
C GLN A 190 -2.10 32.31 18.99
N ALA A 191 -0.81 32.72 18.97
CA ALA A 191 0.27 31.90 18.43
C ALA A 191 0.40 30.56 19.17
N LEU A 192 0.33 30.60 20.52
CA LEU A 192 0.37 29.38 21.32
C LEU A 192 -0.80 28.44 21.03
N SER A 193 -2.00 28.96 20.95
CA SER A 193 -3.19 28.17 20.61
C SER A 193 -3.08 27.52 19.23
N GLU A 194 -2.49 28.24 18.23
CA GLU A 194 -2.24 27.67 16.91
C GLU A 194 -1.17 26.57 16.97
N ILE A 195 -0.08 26.75 17.73
CA ILE A 195 0.97 25.75 17.94
C ILE A 195 0.38 24.48 18.57
N GLU A 196 -0.41 24.59 19.62
CA GLU A 196 -1.04 23.46 20.29
C GLU A 196 -1.96 22.69 19.34
N THR A 197 -2.73 23.40 18.54
CA THR A 197 -3.60 22.78 17.52
C THR A 197 -2.76 21.99 16.49
N ARG A 198 -1.71 22.58 15.94
CA ARG A 198 -0.84 21.91 14.96
C ARG A 198 -0.05 20.76 15.55
N HIS A 199 0.39 20.88 16.81
CA HIS A 199 1.03 19.78 17.52
C HIS A 199 0.09 18.58 17.69
N SER A 200 -1.16 18.80 18.07
CA SER A 200 -2.17 17.75 18.16
C SER A 200 -2.43 17.08 16.79
N GLU A 201 -2.44 17.85 15.70
CA GLU A 201 -2.56 17.31 14.34
C GLU A 201 -1.36 16.44 13.98
N ILE A 202 -0.13 16.85 14.31
CA ILE A 202 1.09 16.07 14.06
C ILE A 202 1.04 14.74 14.81
N ILE A 203 0.64 14.70 16.06
CA ILE A 203 0.50 13.45 16.85
C ILE A 203 -0.49 12.48 16.18
N LYS A 204 -1.64 12.98 15.72
CA LYS A 204 -2.61 12.16 14.98
C LYS A 204 -2.03 11.59 13.68
N LEU A 205 -1.27 12.41 12.95
CA LEU A 205 -0.60 11.99 11.72
C LEU A 205 0.46 10.93 11.95
N GLU A 206 1.30 11.08 12.98
CA GLU A 206 2.34 10.11 13.32
C GLU A 206 1.77 8.74 13.66
N ASN A 207 0.64 8.69 14.34
CA ASN A 207 -0.08 7.45 14.57
C ASN A 207 -0.58 6.83 13.26
N SER A 208 -1.13 7.64 12.35
CA SER A 208 -1.58 7.17 11.03
C SER A 208 -0.41 6.66 10.18
N ILE A 209 0.72 7.37 10.16
CA ILE A 209 1.93 6.96 9.44
C ILE A 209 2.49 5.65 9.99
N ARG A 210 2.49 5.46 11.31
CA ARG A 210 2.93 4.19 11.94
C ARG A 210 2.04 3.02 11.54
N GLU A 211 0.72 3.19 11.58
CA GLU A 211 -0.23 2.17 11.11
C GLU A 211 -0.04 1.82 9.62
N LEU A 212 0.26 2.83 8.79
CA LEU A 212 0.60 2.63 7.40
C LEU A 212 1.91 1.86 7.21
N HIS A 213 2.93 2.17 8.01
CA HIS A 213 4.21 1.47 7.97
C HIS A 213 4.02 -0.03 8.27
N ASP A 214 3.22 -0.38 9.28
CA ASP A 214 2.92 -1.77 9.61
C ASP A 214 2.20 -2.48 8.45
N MET A 215 1.27 -1.80 7.79
CA MET A 215 0.60 -2.31 6.59
C MET A 215 1.59 -2.52 5.43
N PHE A 216 2.55 -1.61 5.23
CA PHE A 216 3.59 -1.74 4.21
C PHE A 216 4.52 -2.92 4.47
N MET A 217 4.91 -3.17 5.72
CA MET A 217 5.74 -4.32 6.09
C MET A 217 5.05 -5.64 5.74
N ASP A 218 3.76 -5.76 6.03
CA ASP A 218 2.96 -6.93 5.63
C ASP A 218 2.89 -7.08 4.09
N MET A 219 2.76 -5.97 3.36
CA MET A 219 2.68 -5.96 1.89
C MET A 219 4.03 -6.24 1.22
N ALA A 220 5.14 -5.80 1.81
CA ALA A 220 6.47 -6.09 1.29
C ALA A 220 6.73 -7.60 1.27
N MET A 221 6.27 -8.33 2.27
CA MET A 221 6.33 -9.80 2.28
C MET A 221 5.55 -10.43 1.12
N LEU A 222 4.37 -9.89 0.78
CA LEU A 222 3.55 -10.36 -0.35
C LEU A 222 4.25 -10.14 -1.71
N VAL A 223 4.95 -9.02 -1.87
CA VAL A 223 5.68 -8.70 -3.11
C VAL A 223 6.99 -9.50 -3.20
N GLU A 224 7.68 -9.72 -2.09
CA GLU A 224 8.97 -10.41 -2.04
C GLU A 224 8.82 -11.92 -2.26
N SER A 225 7.75 -12.55 -1.76
CA SER A 225 7.44 -13.96 -2.01
C SER A 225 7.27 -14.26 -3.50
N GLN A 226 6.74 -13.31 -4.27
CA GLN A 226 6.56 -13.43 -5.72
C GLN A 226 7.88 -13.38 -6.50
N TRP A 227 8.88 -12.62 -6.04
CA TRP A 227 10.20 -12.54 -6.68
C TRP A 227 11.01 -13.84 -6.51
N THR A 228 10.86 -14.52 -5.40
CA THR A 228 11.54 -15.79 -5.14
C THR A 228 10.95 -16.96 -5.94
N THR A 229 9.64 -16.97 -6.17
CA THR A 229 8.95 -17.96 -7.02
C THR A 229 9.19 -17.74 -8.52
N TRP A 230 9.44 -16.52 -8.96
CA TRP A 230 9.73 -16.19 -10.37
C TRP A 230 11.20 -16.46 -10.76
N ARG A 231 12.12 -16.53 -9.80
CA ARG A 231 13.46 -17.08 -9.98
C ARG A 231 13.39 -18.61 -9.91
N GLY A 232 12.68 -19.23 -10.87
CA GLY A 232 12.82 -20.66 -11.14
C GLY A 232 14.29 -21.04 -11.34
N PRO A 233 14.66 -22.33 -11.22
CA PRO A 233 16.04 -22.81 -11.09
C PRO A 233 16.95 -22.61 -12.32
N CYS A 234 16.72 -21.59 -13.12
CA CYS A 234 17.35 -21.39 -14.44
C CYS A 234 18.50 -20.38 -14.49
N LEU A 235 19.06 -19.93 -13.36
CA LEU A 235 20.29 -19.12 -13.35
C LEU A 235 21.21 -19.49 -12.17
N THR A 236 21.64 -20.76 -12.12
CA THR A 236 22.94 -21.02 -11.49
C THR A 236 24.01 -20.58 -12.49
N PRO A 237 24.87 -19.60 -12.18
CA PRO A 237 26.00 -19.30 -13.03
C PRO A 237 26.89 -20.55 -13.07
N ARG A 238 27.06 -21.14 -14.25
CA ARG A 238 28.00 -22.21 -14.51
C ARG A 238 29.37 -21.72 -14.02
N ARG A 239 29.91 -22.34 -12.97
CA ARG A 239 31.31 -22.12 -12.59
C ARG A 239 32.17 -22.46 -13.80
N PRO A 240 33.12 -21.57 -14.20
CA PRO A 240 34.08 -21.93 -15.21
C PRO A 240 34.89 -23.11 -14.72
N SER A 241 34.90 -24.20 -15.50
CA SER A 241 35.74 -25.36 -15.27
C SER A 241 37.20 -24.92 -15.28
N SER A 242 37.89 -25.04 -14.16
CA SER A 242 39.33 -24.86 -14.07
C SER A 242 40.03 -25.89 -14.95
N THR A 243 40.51 -25.47 -16.08
CA THR A 243 41.45 -26.24 -16.91
C THR A 243 42.75 -26.42 -16.13
N ARG A 244 42.93 -27.59 -15.62
CA ARG A 244 44.17 -28.08 -14.97
C ARG A 244 45.26 -28.12 -16.03
N ALA A 245 46.12 -27.12 -16.04
CA ALA A 245 47.35 -27.15 -16.84
C ALA A 245 48.20 -28.36 -16.41
N ARG A 246 48.33 -29.37 -17.29
CA ARG A 246 49.35 -30.41 -17.15
C ARG A 246 50.72 -29.79 -17.48
N ARG A 247 51.57 -29.64 -16.49
CA ARG A 247 53.01 -29.45 -16.67
C ARG A 247 53.56 -30.76 -17.22
N ALA A 248 54.15 -30.70 -18.43
CA ALA A 248 55.12 -31.69 -18.92
C ALA A 248 56.51 -31.20 -18.54
N GLY A 249 57.24 -32.13 -17.91
CA GLY A 249 58.63 -31.98 -17.60
C GLY A 249 59.54 -32.15 -18.82
#